data_70c02e4637bbf164469f411b2a54fd37
#
_entry.id   70c02e4637bbf164469f411b2a54fd37
#
_cell.length_a   1.000
_cell.length_b   1.000
_cell.length_c   1.000
_cell.angle_alpha   90.00
_cell.angle_beta   90.00
_cell.angle_gamma   90.00
#
_symmetry.space_group_name_H-M   'P 1'
#
loop_
_entity.id
_entity.type
_entity.pdbx_description
1 polymer ?
#
loop_
_entity_poly.entity_id
_entity_poly.type
_entity_poly.pdbx_seq_one_letter_code
_entity_poly.pdbx_strand_id
1 'polypeptide(L)'
;MTIVILQSTFSAIGIPVIVIGALGLAFGLILAFAAKVFEVKIDPRVEAIISALPGANCGACGLAGCAGYADKIVNGGEAVNKCAPGGAAVAASIAKIMGVSAEAMQQKVAVIHCSSGGKDNTKWKYHYEGVSSCKAAVNVAGGPNSCSWGCLGLNDCQAACMFDAISVDANGMRVIDYEKCTACGACVRACPRQLIMLIPINRNVYIKCTSKEKGPDAKAVCGSTHPCIGCGICSRKCPVQAITVKDNLARIDYDKCINCGLCATVCPTKAIQDLLAGCRKKAEINPEACIGCTICAKVCPVTAISGELKQVHTVDKDTCIGCEQCVAKCPKKAIEMV
;
A
#
# COMPACT_ATOMS: atom_id res chain seq x y z
N MET A 1 -49.14 -12.05 -71.37
CA MET A 1 -49.07 -11.16 -70.21
C MET A 1 -48.33 -11.73 -69.02
N THR A 2 -48.35 -13.01 -68.76
CA THR A 2 -47.71 -13.70 -67.60
C THR A 2 -46.16 -13.71 -67.68
N ILE A 3 -45.56 -13.85 -68.85
CA ILE A 3 -44.09 -13.88 -69.07
C ILE A 3 -43.43 -12.52 -68.81
N VAL A 4 -44.07 -11.42 -69.16
CA VAL A 4 -43.55 -10.06 -68.95
C VAL A 4 -43.57 -9.70 -67.47
N ILE A 5 -44.56 -10.13 -66.70
CA ILE A 5 -44.67 -9.93 -65.28
C ILE A 5 -43.59 -10.72 -64.53
N LEU A 6 -43.31 -11.97 -64.95
CA LEU A 6 -42.26 -12.79 -64.33
C LEU A 6 -40.87 -12.21 -64.61
N GLN A 7 -40.62 -11.63 -65.78
CA GLN A 7 -39.35 -11.00 -66.16
C GLN A 7 -39.12 -9.68 -65.40
N SER A 8 -40.19 -8.91 -65.16
CA SER A 8 -40.13 -7.66 -64.41
C SER A 8 -39.89 -7.92 -62.89
N THR A 9 -40.51 -8.92 -62.29
CA THR A 9 -40.30 -9.30 -60.91
C THR A 9 -38.92 -9.90 -60.68
N PHE A 10 -38.38 -10.70 -61.57
CA PHE A 10 -37.03 -11.24 -61.49
C PHE A 10 -35.97 -10.10 -61.58
N SER A 11 -36.15 -9.12 -62.46
CA SER A 11 -35.28 -7.96 -62.59
C SER A 11 -35.36 -7.06 -61.36
N ALA A 12 -36.56 -6.86 -60.80
CA ALA A 12 -36.75 -5.96 -59.65
C ALA A 12 -36.25 -6.52 -58.31
N ILE A 13 -36.32 -7.84 -58.09
CA ILE A 13 -35.96 -8.50 -56.86
C ILE A 13 -34.67 -9.32 -56.98
N GLY A 14 -34.50 -10.06 -58.07
CA GLY A 14 -33.37 -10.98 -58.26
C GLY A 14 -32.05 -10.27 -58.39
N ILE A 15 -32.00 -9.19 -59.17
CA ILE A 15 -30.75 -8.40 -59.37
C ILE A 15 -30.27 -7.80 -58.05
N PRO A 16 -31.08 -7.08 -57.25
CA PRO A 16 -30.63 -6.57 -55.94
C PRO A 16 -30.16 -7.66 -55.00
N VAL A 17 -30.86 -8.81 -54.93
CA VAL A 17 -30.46 -9.94 -54.08
C VAL A 17 -29.11 -10.52 -54.49
N ILE A 18 -28.85 -10.67 -55.80
CA ILE A 18 -27.56 -11.15 -56.30
C ILE A 18 -26.46 -10.14 -56.03
N VAL A 19 -26.72 -8.85 -56.24
CA VAL A 19 -25.72 -7.77 -56.01
C VAL A 19 -25.38 -7.69 -54.49
N ILE A 20 -26.38 -7.72 -53.62
CA ILE A 20 -26.13 -7.67 -52.14
C ILE A 20 -25.40 -8.95 -51.70
N GLY A 21 -25.81 -10.12 -52.24
CA GLY A 21 -25.16 -11.39 -51.92
C GLY A 21 -23.68 -11.42 -52.39
N ALA A 22 -23.41 -10.94 -53.61
CA ALA A 22 -22.05 -10.85 -54.14
C ALA A 22 -21.18 -9.87 -53.36
N LEU A 23 -21.74 -8.70 -53.01
CA LEU A 23 -21.06 -7.73 -52.14
C LEU A 23 -20.78 -8.31 -50.75
N GLY A 24 -21.75 -8.98 -50.15
CA GLY A 24 -21.58 -9.63 -48.83
C GLY A 24 -20.50 -10.70 -48.84
N LEU A 25 -20.47 -11.51 -49.93
CA LEU A 25 -19.45 -12.54 -50.14
C LEU A 25 -18.05 -11.91 -50.33
N ALA A 26 -17.95 -10.85 -51.14
CA ALA A 26 -16.71 -10.15 -51.39
C ALA A 26 -16.15 -9.51 -50.08
N PHE A 27 -17.00 -8.81 -49.34
CA PHE A 27 -16.60 -8.24 -48.04
C PHE A 27 -16.24 -9.33 -47.02
N GLY A 28 -16.98 -10.43 -46.96
CA GLY A 28 -16.68 -11.57 -46.09
C GLY A 28 -15.30 -12.18 -46.38
N LEU A 29 -14.97 -12.37 -47.65
CA LEU A 29 -13.66 -12.86 -48.08
C LEU A 29 -12.53 -11.88 -47.74
N ILE A 30 -12.74 -10.58 -47.98
CA ILE A 30 -11.77 -9.53 -47.62
C ILE A 30 -11.53 -9.51 -46.11
N LEU A 31 -12.60 -9.56 -45.28
CA LEU A 31 -12.47 -9.59 -43.84
C LEU A 31 -11.79 -10.88 -43.32
N ALA A 32 -12.11 -12.03 -43.91
CA ALA A 32 -11.45 -13.29 -43.58
C ALA A 32 -9.96 -13.28 -43.90
N PHE A 33 -9.61 -12.72 -45.06
CA PHE A 33 -8.22 -12.53 -45.51
C PHE A 33 -7.50 -11.55 -44.57
N ALA A 34 -8.11 -10.40 -44.28
CA ALA A 34 -7.55 -9.42 -43.37
C ALA A 34 -7.34 -10.00 -41.96
N ALA A 35 -8.33 -10.73 -41.42
CA ALA A 35 -8.21 -11.40 -40.13
C ALA A 35 -7.01 -12.35 -40.06
N LYS A 36 -6.77 -13.09 -41.17
CA LYS A 36 -5.65 -14.04 -41.24
C LYS A 36 -4.29 -13.35 -41.41
N VAL A 37 -4.23 -12.23 -42.17
CA VAL A 37 -2.99 -11.47 -42.38
C VAL A 37 -2.60 -10.65 -41.14
N PHE A 38 -3.61 -10.13 -40.41
CA PHE A 38 -3.40 -9.35 -39.19
C PHE A 38 -3.53 -10.20 -37.91
N GLU A 39 -3.52 -11.52 -38.02
CA GLU A 39 -3.52 -12.41 -36.85
C GLU A 39 -2.25 -12.20 -36.03
N VAL A 40 -2.42 -11.62 -34.85
CA VAL A 40 -1.33 -11.48 -33.87
C VAL A 40 -1.20 -12.81 -33.13
N LYS A 41 -0.13 -13.54 -33.37
CA LYS A 41 0.18 -14.77 -32.62
C LYS A 41 0.57 -14.39 -31.21
N ILE A 42 -0.34 -14.63 -30.27
CA ILE A 42 -0.07 -14.45 -28.83
C ILE A 42 0.65 -15.69 -28.32
N ASP A 43 1.75 -15.52 -27.62
CA ASP A 43 2.46 -16.63 -26.98
C ASP A 43 1.53 -17.30 -25.96
N PRO A 44 1.35 -18.62 -25.96
CA PRO A 44 0.47 -19.32 -25.00
C PRO A 44 0.82 -19.05 -23.54
N ARG A 45 2.07 -18.73 -23.24
CA ARG A 45 2.51 -18.33 -21.90
C ARG A 45 1.87 -17.02 -21.43
N VAL A 46 1.60 -16.09 -22.35
CA VAL A 46 0.91 -14.83 -22.02
C VAL A 46 -0.49 -15.11 -21.51
N GLU A 47 -1.26 -15.98 -22.19
CA GLU A 47 -2.61 -16.38 -21.75
C GLU A 47 -2.60 -17.12 -20.41
N ALA A 48 -1.63 -18.02 -20.22
CA ALA A 48 -1.46 -18.72 -18.95
C ALA A 48 -1.16 -17.78 -17.80
N ILE A 49 -0.33 -16.75 -18.02
CA ILE A 49 -0.01 -15.73 -17.02
C ILE A 49 -1.22 -14.84 -16.74
N ILE A 50 -1.98 -14.41 -17.76
CA ILE A 50 -3.21 -13.63 -17.59
C ILE A 50 -4.21 -14.40 -16.71
N SER A 51 -4.36 -15.71 -16.93
CA SER A 51 -5.24 -16.57 -16.13
C SER A 51 -4.79 -16.72 -14.67
N ALA A 52 -3.48 -16.66 -14.40
CA ALA A 52 -2.92 -16.72 -13.07
C ALA A 52 -3.02 -15.37 -12.33
N LEU A 53 -3.16 -14.25 -13.05
CA LEU A 53 -3.26 -12.92 -12.48
C LEU A 53 -4.68 -12.63 -11.92
N PRO A 54 -4.82 -11.77 -10.90
CA PRO A 54 -6.11 -11.47 -10.26
C PRO A 54 -7.12 -10.72 -11.15
N GLY A 55 -6.75 -10.30 -12.35
CA GLY A 55 -7.63 -9.59 -13.30
C GLY A 55 -8.05 -8.17 -12.89
N ALA A 56 -7.54 -7.65 -11.78
CA ALA A 56 -7.94 -6.35 -11.23
C ALA A 56 -7.54 -5.14 -12.11
N ASN A 57 -6.63 -5.31 -13.05
CA ASN A 57 -6.15 -4.25 -13.96
C ASN A 57 -5.74 -2.94 -13.26
N CYS A 58 -5.30 -3.01 -12.00
CA CYS A 58 -5.07 -1.88 -11.11
C CYS A 58 -3.85 -1.00 -11.48
N GLY A 59 -2.97 -1.48 -12.37
CA GLY A 59 -1.76 -0.78 -12.76
C GLY A 59 -0.69 -0.66 -11.66
N ALA A 60 -0.79 -1.43 -10.57
CA ALA A 60 0.17 -1.41 -9.46
C ALA A 60 1.59 -1.81 -9.89
N CYS A 61 1.71 -2.70 -10.86
CA CYS A 61 2.97 -3.12 -11.48
C CYS A 61 3.63 -2.05 -12.37
N GLY A 62 2.95 -0.91 -12.60
CA GLY A 62 3.41 0.15 -13.50
C GLY A 62 3.09 -0.08 -14.98
N LEU A 63 2.31 -1.12 -15.32
CA LEU A 63 1.99 -1.51 -16.69
C LEU A 63 0.48 -1.37 -16.98
N ALA A 64 0.12 -1.42 -18.27
CA ALA A 64 -1.25 -1.22 -18.75
C ALA A 64 -2.14 -2.45 -18.47
N GLY A 65 -2.43 -2.69 -17.20
CA GLY A 65 -3.27 -3.80 -16.76
C GLY A 65 -2.57 -5.16 -16.74
N CYS A 66 -3.34 -6.21 -16.44
CA CYS A 66 -2.81 -7.55 -16.29
C CYS A 66 -2.26 -8.14 -17.60
N ALA A 67 -2.93 -7.85 -18.74
CA ALA A 67 -2.48 -8.30 -20.05
C ALA A 67 -1.13 -7.66 -20.43
N GLY A 68 -0.97 -6.36 -20.21
CA GLY A 68 0.30 -5.66 -20.47
C GLY A 68 1.43 -6.15 -19.57
N TYR A 69 1.13 -6.57 -18.35
CA TYR A 69 2.11 -7.17 -17.46
C TYR A 69 2.51 -8.57 -17.94
N ALA A 70 1.56 -9.42 -18.33
CA ALA A 70 1.83 -10.74 -18.87
C ALA A 70 2.69 -10.68 -20.14
N ASP A 71 2.37 -9.79 -21.07
CA ASP A 71 3.16 -9.58 -22.28
C ASP A 71 4.61 -9.15 -21.97
N LYS A 72 4.77 -8.20 -21.02
CA LYS A 72 6.11 -7.74 -20.62
C LYS A 72 6.93 -8.80 -19.88
N ILE A 73 6.31 -9.72 -19.16
CA ILE A 73 7.02 -10.85 -18.55
C ILE A 73 7.57 -11.77 -19.65
N VAL A 74 6.73 -12.13 -20.64
CA VAL A 74 7.11 -13.09 -21.68
C VAL A 74 8.07 -12.48 -22.69
N ASN A 75 7.78 -11.28 -23.17
CA ASN A 75 8.49 -10.66 -24.30
C ASN A 75 9.49 -9.58 -23.87
N GLY A 76 9.37 -9.03 -22.66
CA GLY A 76 10.18 -7.92 -22.17
C GLY A 76 11.10 -8.24 -21.00
N GLY A 77 11.10 -9.48 -20.47
CA GLY A 77 11.97 -9.87 -19.35
C GLY A 77 11.61 -9.17 -18.04
N GLU A 78 10.35 -8.75 -17.87
CA GLU A 78 9.90 -8.09 -16.65
C GLU A 78 9.87 -9.07 -15.46
N ALA A 79 10.09 -8.56 -14.23
CA ALA A 79 10.13 -9.40 -13.03
C ALA A 79 8.76 -10.02 -12.73
N VAL A 80 8.74 -11.30 -12.37
CA VAL A 80 7.52 -12.10 -12.12
C VAL A 80 6.79 -11.74 -10.82
N ASN A 81 7.41 -10.93 -9.95
CA ASN A 81 6.94 -10.60 -8.59
C ASN A 81 6.41 -9.17 -8.44
N LYS A 82 6.03 -8.47 -9.53
CA LYS A 82 5.53 -7.08 -9.46
C LYS A 82 4.04 -6.95 -9.17
N CYS A 83 3.27 -8.04 -9.21
CA CYS A 83 1.84 -8.00 -8.96
C CYS A 83 1.55 -7.91 -7.45
N ALA A 84 1.33 -6.70 -6.91
CA ALA A 84 1.02 -6.52 -5.50
C ALA A 84 -0.28 -7.23 -5.06
N PRO A 85 -1.43 -7.10 -5.76
CA PRO A 85 -2.65 -7.83 -5.40
C PRO A 85 -2.54 -9.35 -5.50
N GLY A 86 -1.69 -9.87 -6.39
CA GLY A 86 -1.47 -11.30 -6.54
C GLY A 86 -0.58 -11.90 -5.46
N GLY A 87 0.26 -11.09 -4.84
CA GLY A 87 1.15 -11.53 -3.76
C GLY A 87 2.13 -12.64 -4.19
N ALA A 88 2.66 -13.35 -3.18
CA ALA A 88 3.63 -14.41 -3.39
C ALA A 88 3.06 -15.62 -4.16
N ALA A 89 1.77 -15.92 -3.99
CA ALA A 89 1.14 -17.06 -4.65
C ALA A 89 1.10 -16.89 -6.17
N VAL A 90 0.71 -15.72 -6.65
CA VAL A 90 0.68 -15.40 -8.09
C VAL A 90 2.10 -15.32 -8.64
N ALA A 91 3.03 -14.71 -7.91
CA ALA A 91 4.44 -14.67 -8.31
C ALA A 91 5.04 -16.08 -8.49
N ALA A 92 4.74 -17.02 -7.58
CA ALA A 92 5.17 -18.41 -7.69
C ALA A 92 4.53 -19.13 -8.90
N SER A 93 3.23 -18.88 -9.17
CA SER A 93 2.55 -19.43 -10.33
C SER A 93 3.15 -18.94 -11.65
N ILE A 94 3.42 -17.63 -11.75
CA ILE A 94 4.07 -17.04 -12.92
C ILE A 94 5.50 -17.57 -13.09
N ALA A 95 6.25 -17.66 -12.00
CA ALA A 95 7.60 -18.21 -12.02
C ALA A 95 7.64 -19.66 -12.54
N LYS A 96 6.65 -20.48 -12.16
CA LYS A 96 6.48 -21.85 -12.69
C LYS A 96 6.21 -21.86 -14.18
N ILE A 97 5.36 -20.97 -14.69
CA ILE A 97 5.05 -20.85 -16.13
C ILE A 97 6.32 -20.43 -16.91
N MET A 98 7.10 -19.52 -16.36
CA MET A 98 8.31 -18.99 -16.99
C MET A 98 9.56 -19.84 -16.77
N GLY A 99 9.51 -20.85 -15.88
CA GLY A 99 10.67 -21.69 -15.54
C GLY A 99 11.76 -20.94 -14.77
N VAL A 100 11.41 -19.90 -14.00
CA VAL A 100 12.34 -19.08 -13.22
C VAL A 100 12.03 -19.19 -11.72
N SER A 101 12.97 -18.79 -10.87
CA SER A 101 12.71 -18.66 -9.43
C SER A 101 12.05 -17.32 -9.12
N ALA A 102 10.99 -17.34 -8.30
CA ALA A 102 10.40 -16.10 -7.79
C ALA A 102 11.20 -15.60 -6.59
N GLU A 103 11.69 -14.38 -6.65
CA GLU A 103 12.24 -13.71 -5.46
C GLU A 103 11.11 -13.41 -4.47
N ALA A 104 11.41 -13.50 -3.18
CA ALA A 104 10.46 -13.22 -2.12
C ALA A 104 9.96 -11.77 -2.20
N MET A 105 8.67 -11.58 -2.37
CA MET A 105 8.04 -10.27 -2.37
C MET A 105 7.71 -9.84 -0.95
N GLN A 106 8.23 -8.69 -0.52
CA GLN A 106 7.84 -8.10 0.75
C GLN A 106 6.41 -7.53 0.63
N GLN A 107 5.48 -8.15 1.34
CA GLN A 107 4.12 -7.63 1.42
C GLN A 107 4.10 -6.23 2.04
N LYS A 108 3.32 -5.35 1.45
CA LYS A 108 3.14 -3.97 1.92
C LYS A 108 1.67 -3.71 2.24
N VAL A 109 1.42 -2.63 2.98
CA VAL A 109 0.09 -2.13 3.30
C VAL A 109 0.11 -0.61 3.21
N ALA A 110 -1.02 -0.02 2.82
CA ALA A 110 -1.16 1.43 2.82
C ALA A 110 -1.36 1.94 4.26
N VAL A 111 -0.74 3.08 4.58
CA VAL A 111 -0.99 3.83 5.83
C VAL A 111 -1.22 5.29 5.52
N ILE A 112 -2.03 5.95 6.36
CA ILE A 112 -2.39 7.36 6.20
C ILE A 112 -1.55 8.19 7.18
N HIS A 113 -0.68 9.03 6.63
CA HIS A 113 0.20 9.90 7.40
C HIS A 113 -0.49 11.22 7.79
N CYS A 114 -1.68 11.13 8.36
CA CYS A 114 -2.42 12.27 8.90
C CYS A 114 -3.40 11.80 9.97
N SER A 115 -3.50 12.53 11.07
CA SER A 115 -4.48 12.31 12.13
C SER A 115 -5.64 13.34 12.11
N SER A 116 -5.73 14.13 11.03
CA SER A 116 -6.79 15.10 10.77
C SER A 116 -7.58 14.69 9.51
N GLY A 117 -8.70 15.32 9.24
CA GLY A 117 -9.58 15.05 8.09
C GLY A 117 -10.98 14.57 8.47
N GLY A 118 -11.25 14.38 9.75
CA GLY A 118 -12.57 14.14 10.30
C GLY A 118 -13.27 15.44 10.71
N LYS A 119 -14.50 15.33 11.18
CA LYS A 119 -15.34 16.49 11.56
C LYS A 119 -14.74 17.29 12.71
N ASP A 120 -14.34 16.60 13.79
CA ASP A 120 -13.94 17.22 15.06
C ASP A 120 -12.45 17.45 15.19
N ASN A 121 -11.64 16.92 14.28
CA ASN A 121 -10.18 16.96 14.32
C ASN A 121 -9.56 17.75 13.17
N THR A 122 -10.33 18.63 12.53
CA THR A 122 -9.88 19.48 11.44
C THR A 122 -10.17 20.94 11.77
N LYS A 123 -9.14 21.80 11.67
CA LYS A 123 -9.33 23.24 11.68
C LYS A 123 -9.58 23.72 10.25
N TRP A 124 -10.69 24.44 10.05
CA TRP A 124 -11.13 24.93 8.75
C TRP A 124 -10.74 26.39 8.57
N LYS A 125 -10.29 26.76 7.35
CA LYS A 125 -10.09 28.16 6.92
C LYS A 125 -11.39 28.78 6.43
N TYR A 126 -12.19 27.98 5.74
CA TYR A 126 -13.46 28.37 5.14
C TYR A 126 -14.35 27.14 4.96
N HIS A 127 -15.65 27.38 4.75
CA HIS A 127 -16.59 26.34 4.36
C HIS A 127 -16.46 26.07 2.86
N TYR A 128 -16.28 24.81 2.48
CA TYR A 128 -16.12 24.41 1.08
C TYR A 128 -17.45 23.88 0.54
N GLU A 129 -18.02 24.61 -0.42
CA GLU A 129 -19.19 24.21 -1.19
C GLU A 129 -18.79 24.01 -2.64
N GLY A 130 -18.52 22.77 -3.03
CA GLY A 130 -18.06 22.43 -4.37
C GLY A 130 -18.12 20.93 -4.62
N VAL A 131 -17.47 20.50 -5.68
CA VAL A 131 -17.38 19.07 -6.03
C VAL A 131 -16.75 18.30 -4.87
N SER A 132 -17.41 17.24 -4.41
CA SER A 132 -16.93 16.38 -3.32
C SER A 132 -15.74 15.53 -3.79
N SER A 133 -14.59 16.18 -4.02
CA SER A 133 -13.33 15.56 -4.43
C SER A 133 -12.15 16.32 -3.83
N CYS A 134 -11.19 15.57 -3.30
CA CYS A 134 -9.94 16.15 -2.78
C CYS A 134 -9.15 16.89 -3.86
N LYS A 135 -9.15 16.36 -5.11
CA LYS A 135 -8.47 17.00 -6.24
C LYS A 135 -9.10 18.34 -6.60
N ALA A 136 -10.44 18.43 -6.56
CA ALA A 136 -11.14 19.68 -6.82
C ALA A 136 -10.90 20.69 -5.69
N ALA A 137 -11.06 20.26 -4.44
CA ALA A 137 -10.95 21.12 -3.28
C ALA A 137 -9.53 21.71 -3.09
N VAL A 138 -8.48 20.97 -3.44
CA VAL A 138 -7.10 21.47 -3.31
C VAL A 138 -6.81 22.65 -4.23
N ASN A 139 -7.52 22.76 -5.37
CA ASN A 139 -7.34 23.85 -6.32
C ASN A 139 -7.99 25.16 -5.83
N VAL A 140 -8.87 25.09 -4.83
CA VAL A 140 -9.47 26.27 -4.22
C VAL A 140 -8.65 26.69 -3.00
N ALA A 141 -7.84 27.72 -3.13
CA ALA A 141 -6.96 28.28 -2.08
C ALA A 141 -6.16 27.21 -1.31
N GLY A 142 -5.73 26.14 -1.98
CA GLY A 142 -4.99 25.03 -1.38
C GLY A 142 -5.81 24.11 -0.47
N GLY A 143 -7.14 24.18 -0.55
CA GLY A 143 -8.08 23.40 0.25
C GLY A 143 -8.58 24.08 1.53
N PRO A 144 -9.72 23.66 2.07
CA PRO A 144 -10.43 24.34 3.16
C PRO A 144 -9.79 24.21 4.54
N ASN A 145 -8.87 23.26 4.75
CA ASN A 145 -8.21 23.08 6.06
C ASN A 145 -7.11 24.09 6.31
N SER A 146 -6.95 24.48 7.59
CA SER A 146 -5.86 25.34 8.04
C SER A 146 -4.49 24.70 7.81
N CYS A 147 -4.36 23.40 8.00
CA CYS A 147 -3.14 22.65 7.68
C CYS A 147 -3.03 22.39 6.18
N SER A 148 -2.09 23.02 5.50
CA SER A 148 -1.82 22.84 4.07
C SER A 148 -1.39 21.41 3.70
N TRP A 149 -0.91 20.65 4.66
CA TRP A 149 -0.46 19.27 4.54
C TRP A 149 -1.50 18.24 4.99
N GLY A 150 -2.64 18.65 5.56
CA GLY A 150 -3.61 17.78 6.20
C GLY A 150 -4.59 17.12 5.25
N CYS A 151 -5.24 16.05 5.69
CA CYS A 151 -6.28 15.35 4.93
C CYS A 151 -7.50 16.24 4.70
N LEU A 152 -8.00 16.29 3.47
CA LEU A 152 -9.17 17.09 3.08
C LEU A 152 -10.51 16.45 3.46
N GLY A 153 -10.54 15.15 3.66
CA GLY A 153 -11.73 14.48 4.10
C GLY A 153 -12.79 14.18 3.04
N LEU A 154 -12.49 14.33 1.73
CA LEU A 154 -13.49 14.18 0.65
C LEU A 154 -13.43 12.82 -0.08
N ASN A 155 -12.73 11.85 0.49
CA ASN A 155 -12.81 10.41 0.16
C ASN A 155 -12.32 9.97 -1.23
N ASP A 156 -11.54 10.76 -1.99
CA ASP A 156 -10.97 10.31 -3.27
C ASP A 156 -10.17 8.99 -3.13
N CYS A 157 -9.49 8.79 -1.99
CA CYS A 157 -8.74 7.57 -1.72
C CYS A 157 -9.66 6.35 -1.52
N GLN A 158 -10.82 6.53 -0.91
CA GLN A 158 -11.83 5.49 -0.74
C GLN A 158 -12.45 5.13 -2.09
N ALA A 159 -12.87 6.14 -2.86
CA ALA A 159 -13.45 5.94 -4.19
C ALA A 159 -12.48 5.25 -5.17
N ALA A 160 -11.17 5.46 -5.01
CA ALA A 160 -10.15 4.79 -5.82
C ALA A 160 -9.80 3.37 -5.35
N CYS A 161 -10.34 2.91 -4.22
CA CYS A 161 -10.01 1.59 -3.67
C CYS A 161 -10.94 0.53 -4.25
N MET A 162 -10.44 -0.29 -5.18
CA MET A 162 -11.18 -1.39 -5.80
C MET A 162 -11.34 -2.62 -4.88
N PHE A 163 -10.73 -2.62 -3.71
CA PHE A 163 -10.72 -3.74 -2.77
C PHE A 163 -11.50 -3.43 -1.48
N ASP A 164 -12.23 -2.30 -1.44
CA ASP A 164 -12.99 -1.85 -0.28
C ASP A 164 -12.21 -1.85 1.04
N ALA A 165 -10.89 -1.61 0.93
CA ALA A 165 -9.97 -1.60 2.07
C ALA A 165 -9.95 -0.25 2.80
N ILE A 166 -10.67 0.77 2.33
CA ILE A 166 -10.70 2.09 2.96
C ILE A 166 -12.12 2.43 3.36
N SER A 167 -12.33 2.62 4.65
CA SER A 167 -13.60 3.06 5.24
C SER A 167 -13.45 4.41 5.93
N VAL A 168 -14.57 4.98 6.35
CA VAL A 168 -14.63 6.19 7.17
C VAL A 168 -15.20 5.80 8.52
N ASP A 169 -14.49 6.11 9.61
CA ASP A 169 -14.94 5.83 10.96
C ASP A 169 -16.01 6.82 11.45
N ALA A 170 -16.53 6.61 12.65
CA ALA A 170 -17.55 7.47 13.27
C ALA A 170 -17.11 8.94 13.42
N ASN A 171 -15.81 9.20 13.53
CA ASN A 171 -15.23 10.54 13.65
C ASN A 171 -14.95 11.17 12.28
N GLY A 172 -15.32 10.49 11.19
CA GLY A 172 -15.06 10.92 9.83
C GLY A 172 -13.60 10.74 9.37
N MET A 173 -12.81 9.91 10.08
CA MET A 173 -11.44 9.59 9.69
C MET A 173 -11.40 8.40 8.72
N ARG A 174 -10.44 8.43 7.80
CA ARG A 174 -10.20 7.30 6.89
C ARG A 174 -9.37 6.25 7.60
N VAL A 175 -9.89 5.04 7.60
CA VAL A 175 -9.24 3.86 8.19
C VAL A 175 -8.95 2.86 7.09
N ILE A 176 -7.80 2.23 7.15
CA ILE A 176 -7.40 1.19 6.20
C ILE A 176 -7.52 -0.17 6.90
N ASP A 177 -8.28 -1.05 6.28
CA ASP A 177 -8.34 -2.46 6.63
C ASP A 177 -7.11 -3.16 6.03
N TYR A 178 -6.21 -3.62 6.88
CA TYR A 178 -4.95 -4.22 6.47
C TYR A 178 -5.12 -5.63 5.90
N GLU A 179 -6.21 -6.32 6.20
CA GLU A 179 -6.51 -7.65 5.64
C GLU A 179 -7.01 -7.53 4.21
N LYS A 180 -7.80 -6.49 3.90
CA LYS A 180 -8.30 -6.22 2.55
C LYS A 180 -7.28 -5.47 1.67
N CYS A 181 -6.31 -4.79 2.28
CA CYS A 181 -5.37 -3.95 1.54
C CYS A 181 -4.36 -4.77 0.76
N THR A 182 -4.43 -4.72 -0.56
CA THR A 182 -3.51 -5.41 -1.48
C THR A 182 -2.28 -4.59 -1.86
N ALA A 183 -2.07 -3.42 -1.26
CA ALA A 183 -0.97 -2.50 -1.59
C ALA A 183 -0.91 -2.07 -3.08
N CYS A 184 -2.03 -2.04 -3.79
CA CYS A 184 -2.09 -1.67 -5.22
C CYS A 184 -1.71 -0.20 -5.51
N GLY A 185 -1.63 0.66 -4.50
CA GLY A 185 -1.22 2.06 -4.62
C GLY A 185 -2.25 2.98 -5.28
N ALA A 186 -3.47 2.54 -5.60
CA ALA A 186 -4.50 3.38 -6.19
C ALA A 186 -4.84 4.59 -5.29
N CYS A 187 -4.99 4.37 -3.99
CA CYS A 187 -5.22 5.43 -3.01
C CYS A 187 -4.03 6.40 -2.87
N VAL A 188 -2.79 5.92 -3.05
CA VAL A 188 -1.59 6.76 -3.05
C VAL A 188 -1.63 7.74 -4.22
N ARG A 189 -1.96 7.25 -5.43
CA ARG A 189 -2.10 8.08 -6.65
C ARG A 189 -3.31 9.01 -6.60
N ALA A 190 -4.38 8.60 -5.91
CA ALA A 190 -5.60 9.40 -5.79
C ALA A 190 -5.44 10.58 -4.82
N CYS A 191 -4.54 10.49 -3.84
CA CYS A 191 -4.37 11.52 -2.83
C CYS A 191 -3.56 12.72 -3.35
N PRO A 192 -4.17 13.91 -3.56
CA PRO A 192 -3.47 15.07 -4.09
C PRO A 192 -2.42 15.64 -3.12
N ARG A 193 -2.54 15.30 -1.83
CA ARG A 193 -1.59 15.72 -0.77
C ARG A 193 -0.57 14.66 -0.41
N GLN A 194 -0.55 13.53 -1.11
CA GLN A 194 0.41 12.42 -0.92
C GLN A 194 0.52 11.96 0.54
N LEU A 195 -0.64 11.83 1.21
CA LEU A 195 -0.71 11.43 2.62
C LEU A 195 -0.62 9.93 2.82
N ILE A 196 -0.77 9.15 1.76
CA ILE A 196 -0.84 7.69 1.84
C ILE A 196 0.47 7.12 1.31
N MET A 197 1.08 6.25 2.09
CA MET A 197 2.31 5.56 1.73
C MET A 197 2.15 4.06 1.92
N LEU A 198 2.91 3.28 1.15
CA LEU A 198 3.00 1.84 1.32
C LEU A 198 4.17 1.52 2.24
N ILE A 199 3.90 0.85 3.35
CA ILE A 199 4.91 0.36 4.29
C ILE A 199 4.90 -1.18 4.32
N PRO A 200 5.98 -1.85 4.71
CA PRO A 200 5.97 -3.30 4.91
C PRO A 200 4.89 -3.71 5.92
N ILE A 201 4.13 -4.77 5.64
CA ILE A 201 3.00 -5.21 6.49
C ILE A 201 3.42 -5.60 7.91
N ASN A 202 4.66 -6.04 8.07
CA ASN A 202 5.25 -6.38 9.37
C ASN A 202 5.75 -5.16 10.16
N ARG A 203 5.50 -3.94 9.68
CA ARG A 203 5.86 -2.68 10.35
C ARG A 203 4.61 -2.01 10.91
N ASN A 204 4.53 -1.96 12.24
CA ASN A 204 3.35 -1.49 12.97
C ASN A 204 3.52 -0.06 13.50
N VAL A 205 4.66 0.58 13.22
CA VAL A 205 4.98 1.94 13.70
C VAL A 205 5.12 2.88 12.53
N TYR A 206 4.35 3.95 12.50
CA TYR A 206 4.43 4.98 11.46
C TYR A 206 4.06 6.38 11.99
N ILE A 207 4.46 7.41 11.26
CA ILE A 207 4.24 8.81 11.66
C ILE A 207 2.94 9.31 11.05
N LYS A 208 1.97 9.73 11.86
CA LYS A 208 0.66 10.26 11.43
C LYS A 208 0.71 11.77 11.15
N CYS A 209 1.73 12.21 10.43
CA CYS A 209 1.89 13.61 10.06
C CYS A 209 2.77 13.75 8.82
N THR A 210 2.44 14.74 7.98
CA THR A 210 3.25 15.16 6.81
C THR A 210 3.55 16.64 6.82
N SER A 211 3.16 17.37 7.88
CA SER A 211 3.40 18.81 8.00
C SER A 211 4.89 19.11 8.05
N LYS A 212 5.31 20.12 7.28
CA LYS A 212 6.66 20.69 7.29
C LYS A 212 6.72 22.01 8.05
N GLU A 213 5.64 22.41 8.68
CA GLU A 213 5.57 23.60 9.52
C GLU A 213 6.45 23.46 10.75
N LYS A 214 6.94 24.58 11.28
CA LYS A 214 7.65 24.59 12.57
C LYS A 214 6.73 24.20 13.72
N GLY A 215 7.30 23.73 14.81
CA GLY A 215 6.57 23.19 15.95
C GLY A 215 5.38 24.02 16.44
N PRO A 216 5.50 25.33 16.72
CA PRO A 216 4.38 26.19 17.10
C PRO A 216 3.31 26.29 16.01
N ASP A 217 3.74 26.53 14.77
CA ASP A 217 2.85 26.69 13.61
C ASP A 217 2.12 25.37 13.30
N ALA A 218 2.84 24.24 13.34
CA ALA A 218 2.25 22.92 13.19
C ALA A 218 1.13 22.66 14.22
N LYS A 219 1.33 23.06 15.49
CA LYS A 219 0.31 22.97 16.53
C LYS A 219 -0.85 23.92 16.29
N ALA A 220 -0.58 25.14 15.80
CA ALA A 220 -1.60 26.15 15.55
C ALA A 220 -2.58 25.71 14.46
N VAL A 221 -2.08 25.08 13.37
CA VAL A 221 -2.90 24.69 12.22
C VAL A 221 -3.49 23.27 12.30
N CYS A 222 -2.92 22.41 13.14
CA CYS A 222 -3.37 21.02 13.27
C CYS A 222 -4.65 20.93 14.13
N GLY A 223 -5.71 20.37 13.58
CA GLY A 223 -6.95 20.12 14.31
C GLY A 223 -6.89 18.95 15.27
N SER A 224 -6.11 17.91 14.94
CA SER A 224 -6.02 16.67 15.73
C SER A 224 -5.16 16.78 17.01
N THR A 225 -4.48 17.91 17.22
CA THR A 225 -3.53 18.13 18.33
C THR A 225 -2.30 17.20 18.37
N HIS A 226 -2.12 16.35 17.36
CA HIS A 226 -1.04 15.36 17.25
C HIS A 226 -0.07 15.63 16.08
N PRO A 227 0.39 16.88 15.82
CA PRO A 227 1.31 17.14 14.73
C PRO A 227 2.72 16.67 15.07
N CYS A 228 3.49 16.31 14.05
CA CYS A 228 4.94 16.27 14.20
C CYS A 228 5.47 17.69 14.31
N ILE A 229 6.24 17.97 15.36
CA ILE A 229 6.81 19.30 15.62
C ILE A 229 8.32 19.37 15.32
N GLY A 230 8.88 18.35 14.68
CA GLY A 230 10.29 18.30 14.30
C GLY A 230 11.30 18.26 15.46
N CYS A 231 10.87 17.93 16.69
CA CYS A 231 11.70 18.03 17.91
C CYS A 231 12.91 17.06 17.95
N GLY A 232 12.95 16.04 17.09
CA GLY A 232 14.06 15.09 16.98
C GLY A 232 14.19 14.08 18.14
N ILE A 233 13.31 14.06 19.13
CA ILE A 233 13.40 13.11 20.26
C ILE A 233 13.36 11.67 19.78
N CYS A 234 12.42 11.34 18.85
CA CYS A 234 12.30 10.01 18.28
C CYS A 234 13.57 9.55 17.52
N SER A 235 14.25 10.47 16.83
CA SER A 235 15.51 10.18 16.14
C SER A 235 16.65 9.90 17.13
N ARG A 236 16.81 10.75 18.15
CA ARG A 236 17.86 10.56 19.19
C ARG A 236 17.65 9.30 20.04
N LYS A 237 16.41 8.91 20.26
CA LYS A 237 16.09 7.72 21.07
C LYS A 237 15.97 6.43 20.24
N CYS A 238 16.08 6.48 18.93
CA CYS A 238 16.01 5.29 18.08
C CYS A 238 17.29 4.44 18.23
N PRO A 239 17.20 3.20 18.70
CA PRO A 239 18.38 2.36 18.99
C PRO A 239 19.13 1.95 17.71
N VAL A 240 18.45 1.95 16.56
CA VAL A 240 19.03 1.59 15.26
C VAL A 240 19.13 2.78 14.29
N GLN A 241 18.95 3.99 14.78
CA GLN A 241 19.03 5.23 14.01
C GLN A 241 18.17 5.21 12.71
N ALA A 242 17.02 4.52 12.76
CA ALA A 242 16.11 4.40 11.64
C ALA A 242 15.25 5.66 11.40
N ILE A 243 15.40 6.71 12.19
CA ILE A 243 14.56 7.91 12.09
C ILE A 243 15.41 9.13 11.80
N THR A 244 15.09 9.81 10.72
CA THR A 244 15.67 11.10 10.34
C THR A 244 14.64 12.22 10.49
N VAL A 245 15.09 13.43 10.82
CA VAL A 245 14.22 14.61 10.84
C VAL A 245 14.75 15.60 9.82
N LYS A 246 13.93 15.88 8.81
CA LYS A 246 14.22 16.85 7.75
C LYS A 246 12.99 17.72 7.51
N ASP A 247 13.17 18.99 7.24
CA ASP A 247 12.09 19.94 7.00
C ASP A 247 11.02 19.90 8.12
N ASN A 248 11.43 19.91 9.39
CA ASN A 248 10.59 19.81 10.58
C ASN A 248 9.73 18.53 10.68
N LEU A 249 10.00 17.52 9.87
CA LEU A 249 9.24 16.29 9.81
C LEU A 249 10.13 15.08 10.03
N ALA A 250 9.74 14.20 10.94
CA ALA A 250 10.38 12.91 11.14
C ALA A 250 9.99 11.93 10.01
N ARG A 251 10.91 11.07 9.60
CA ARG A 251 10.72 9.98 8.65
C ARG A 251 11.35 8.71 9.19
N ILE A 252 10.69 7.57 8.99
CA ILE A 252 11.19 6.25 9.38
C ILE A 252 11.73 5.55 8.14
N ASP A 253 12.97 5.09 8.24
CA ASP A 253 13.59 4.18 7.30
C ASP A 253 13.20 2.75 7.71
N TYR A 254 12.31 2.13 6.94
CA TYR A 254 11.76 0.81 7.26
C TYR A 254 12.75 -0.33 7.01
N ASP A 255 13.84 -0.12 6.27
CA ASP A 255 14.88 -1.11 6.08
C ASP A 255 15.74 -1.25 7.35
N LYS A 256 15.93 -0.15 8.08
CA LYS A 256 16.64 -0.12 9.37
C LYS A 256 15.74 -0.35 10.58
N CYS A 257 14.45 -0.02 10.45
CA CYS A 257 13.51 -0.06 11.59
C CYS A 257 13.30 -1.49 12.09
N ILE A 258 13.48 -1.72 13.38
CA ILE A 258 13.25 -3.00 14.06
C ILE A 258 11.85 -3.11 14.67
N ASN A 259 10.96 -2.17 14.37
CA ASN A 259 9.56 -2.15 14.83
C ASN A 259 9.37 -2.16 16.36
N CYS A 260 10.27 -1.62 17.13
CA CYS A 260 10.27 -1.69 18.61
C CYS A 260 9.24 -0.79 19.32
N GLY A 261 8.65 0.21 18.65
CA GLY A 261 7.64 1.11 19.22
C GLY A 261 8.18 2.23 20.12
N LEU A 262 9.46 2.25 20.50
CA LEU A 262 10.02 3.24 21.43
C LEU A 262 9.79 4.70 20.96
N CYS A 263 9.86 4.96 19.67
CA CYS A 263 9.63 6.29 19.12
C CYS A 263 8.19 6.79 19.37
N ALA A 264 7.21 5.90 19.44
CA ALA A 264 5.81 6.26 19.75
C ALA A 264 5.66 6.63 21.24
N THR A 265 6.32 5.89 22.16
CA THR A 265 6.25 6.17 23.59
C THR A 265 6.92 7.49 23.97
N VAL A 266 8.04 7.86 23.32
CA VAL A 266 8.76 9.10 23.62
C VAL A 266 8.25 10.32 22.84
N CYS A 267 7.26 10.18 21.98
CA CYS A 267 6.75 11.28 21.18
C CYS A 267 5.86 12.22 22.00
N PRO A 268 6.25 13.48 22.24
CA PRO A 268 5.50 14.38 23.16
C PRO A 268 4.13 14.79 22.59
N THR A 269 3.97 14.75 21.28
CA THR A 269 2.69 15.07 20.60
C THR A 269 1.92 13.84 20.15
N LYS A 270 2.40 12.63 20.46
CA LYS A 270 1.79 11.37 20.00
C LYS A 270 1.57 11.31 18.46
N ALA A 271 2.45 11.97 17.70
CA ALA A 271 2.40 11.99 16.23
C ALA A 271 2.82 10.66 15.60
N ILE A 272 3.36 9.74 16.37
CA ILE A 272 3.78 8.40 15.93
C ILE A 272 2.77 7.39 16.43
N GLN A 273 2.18 6.64 15.51
CA GLN A 273 1.27 5.54 15.80
C GLN A 273 2.08 4.26 15.96
N ASP A 274 1.79 3.51 17.00
CA ASP A 274 2.16 2.11 17.16
C ASP A 274 0.87 1.26 17.19
N LEU A 275 0.66 0.43 16.19
CA LEU A 275 -0.53 -0.44 16.11
C LEU A 275 -0.52 -1.57 17.13
N LEU A 276 0.65 -1.90 17.66
CA LEU A 276 0.83 -2.92 18.72
C LEU A 276 0.91 -2.31 20.12
N ALA A 277 0.63 -1.01 20.27
CA ALA A 277 0.65 -0.38 21.58
C ALA A 277 -0.33 -1.09 22.54
N GLY A 278 0.17 -1.55 23.69
CA GLY A 278 -0.62 -2.31 24.67
C GLY A 278 -0.80 -3.81 24.38
N CYS A 279 -0.49 -4.27 23.16
CA CYS A 279 -0.62 -5.68 22.75
C CYS A 279 0.74 -6.36 22.55
N ARG A 280 1.85 -5.65 22.81
CA ARG A 280 3.19 -6.22 22.66
C ARG A 280 3.46 -7.25 23.75
N LYS A 281 3.79 -8.45 23.33
CA LYS A 281 4.32 -9.48 24.21
C LYS A 281 5.58 -8.98 24.92
N LYS A 282 5.77 -9.40 26.15
CA LYS A 282 6.92 -9.02 26.99
C LYS A 282 7.93 -10.16 27.02
N ALA A 283 9.19 -9.82 27.15
CA ALA A 283 10.23 -10.84 27.27
C ALA A 283 10.17 -11.50 28.65
N GLU A 284 10.36 -12.80 28.70
CA GLU A 284 10.53 -13.60 29.91
C GLU A 284 11.77 -14.48 29.77
N ILE A 285 12.59 -14.53 30.80
CA ILE A 285 13.85 -15.29 30.78
C ILE A 285 13.63 -16.59 31.55
N ASN A 286 13.86 -17.72 30.90
CA ASN A 286 13.88 -19.02 31.54
C ASN A 286 15.16 -19.15 32.41
N PRO A 287 15.02 -19.25 33.75
CA PRO A 287 16.17 -19.29 34.64
C PRO A 287 17.05 -20.52 34.46
N GLU A 288 16.48 -21.66 34.07
CA GLU A 288 17.22 -22.90 33.87
C GLU A 288 18.13 -22.87 32.64
N ALA A 289 17.72 -22.13 31.58
CA ALA A 289 18.49 -21.98 30.36
C ALA A 289 19.45 -20.78 30.37
N CYS A 290 19.29 -19.87 31.34
CA CYS A 290 20.07 -18.63 31.39
C CYS A 290 21.47 -18.87 31.98
N ILE A 291 22.50 -18.54 31.21
CA ILE A 291 23.92 -18.67 31.63
C ILE A 291 24.50 -17.37 32.21
N GLY A 292 23.73 -16.32 32.39
CA GLY A 292 24.20 -15.05 32.93
C GLY A 292 25.23 -14.30 32.07
N CYS A 293 25.13 -14.36 30.74
CA CYS A 293 26.13 -13.78 29.82
C CYS A 293 26.01 -12.26 29.62
N THR A 294 25.03 -11.58 30.20
CA THR A 294 24.75 -10.13 30.12
C THR A 294 24.43 -9.56 28.71
N ILE A 295 24.42 -10.36 27.65
CA ILE A 295 24.18 -9.87 26.28
C ILE A 295 22.79 -9.23 26.16
N CYS A 296 21.75 -9.86 26.73
CA CYS A 296 20.38 -9.35 26.70
C CYS A 296 20.23 -7.99 27.40
N ALA A 297 20.92 -7.77 28.52
CA ALA A 297 20.93 -6.47 29.21
C ALA A 297 21.60 -5.36 28.37
N LYS A 298 22.73 -5.70 27.69
CA LYS A 298 23.46 -4.75 26.83
C LYS A 298 22.70 -4.33 25.58
N VAL A 299 21.89 -5.22 25.01
CA VAL A 299 21.13 -4.93 23.79
C VAL A 299 19.74 -4.32 24.06
N CYS A 300 19.31 -4.28 25.32
CA CYS A 300 18.01 -3.74 25.69
C CYS A 300 17.99 -2.20 25.56
N PRO A 301 17.20 -1.63 24.63
CA PRO A 301 17.19 -0.19 24.38
C PRO A 301 16.55 0.65 25.49
N VAL A 302 15.82 -0.01 26.40
CA VAL A 302 15.11 0.62 27.53
C VAL A 302 15.62 0.14 28.87
N THR A 303 16.73 -0.61 28.92
CA THR A 303 17.34 -1.14 30.14
C THR A 303 16.36 -1.92 31.05
N ALA A 304 15.39 -2.61 30.44
CA ALA A 304 14.39 -3.41 31.15
C ALA A 304 14.94 -4.76 31.65
N ILE A 305 16.19 -5.09 31.40
CA ILE A 305 16.80 -6.36 31.81
C ILE A 305 17.93 -6.08 32.78
N SER A 306 17.86 -6.66 33.96
CA SER A 306 18.84 -6.55 35.03
C SER A 306 19.41 -7.93 35.38
N GLY A 307 20.62 -7.97 35.87
CA GLY A 307 21.34 -9.16 36.29
C GLY A 307 22.86 -9.00 36.21
N GLU A 308 23.58 -9.77 37.00
CA GLU A 308 25.03 -9.76 37.02
C GLU A 308 25.62 -10.91 36.19
N LEU A 309 26.94 -10.81 35.90
CA LEU A 309 27.65 -11.86 35.15
C LEU A 309 27.61 -13.19 35.95
N LYS A 310 27.26 -14.28 35.21
CA LYS A 310 27.06 -15.64 35.78
C LYS A 310 25.83 -15.78 36.69
N GLN A 311 24.95 -14.77 36.76
CA GLN A 311 23.69 -14.86 37.48
C GLN A 311 22.52 -14.83 36.49
N VAL A 312 21.37 -15.39 36.91
CA VAL A 312 20.14 -15.33 36.10
C VAL A 312 19.68 -13.88 35.98
N HIS A 313 19.38 -13.47 34.74
CA HIS A 313 18.84 -12.13 34.49
C HIS A 313 17.32 -12.12 34.65
N THR A 314 16.77 -10.97 35.03
CA THR A 314 15.34 -10.72 35.18
C THR A 314 14.89 -9.61 34.25
N VAL A 315 13.63 -9.67 33.80
CA VAL A 315 13.02 -8.64 32.95
C VAL A 315 11.97 -7.88 33.75
N ASP A 316 12.11 -6.57 33.81
CA ASP A 316 11.05 -5.68 34.27
C ASP A 316 9.98 -5.57 33.16
N LYS A 317 8.83 -6.20 33.37
CA LYS A 317 7.73 -6.25 32.40
C LYS A 317 7.09 -4.87 32.15
N ASP A 318 7.15 -3.96 33.11
CA ASP A 318 6.59 -2.61 32.97
C ASP A 318 7.44 -1.73 32.06
N THR A 319 8.76 -1.82 32.18
CA THR A 319 9.71 -1.10 31.34
C THR A 319 9.91 -1.76 29.96
N CYS A 320 9.68 -3.07 29.85
CA CYS A 320 9.87 -3.81 28.61
C CYS A 320 8.91 -3.33 27.50
N ILE A 321 9.44 -2.96 26.32
CA ILE A 321 8.66 -2.51 25.16
C ILE A 321 8.35 -3.61 24.14
N GLY A 322 8.71 -4.88 24.41
CA GLY A 322 8.44 -6.00 23.51
C GLY A 322 9.16 -5.92 22.14
N CYS A 323 10.41 -5.48 22.12
CA CYS A 323 11.16 -5.23 20.89
C CYS A 323 11.91 -6.47 20.35
N GLU A 324 11.88 -7.60 21.04
CA GLU A 324 12.47 -8.89 20.69
C GLU A 324 14.01 -8.89 20.49
N GLN A 325 14.70 -7.77 20.73
CA GLN A 325 16.16 -7.67 20.51
C GLN A 325 16.94 -8.63 21.41
N CYS A 326 16.48 -8.84 22.63
CA CYS A 326 17.10 -9.79 23.58
C CYS A 326 16.91 -11.26 23.13
N VAL A 327 15.76 -11.60 22.54
CA VAL A 327 15.47 -12.94 22.01
C VAL A 327 16.42 -13.26 20.86
N ALA A 328 16.53 -12.35 19.88
CA ALA A 328 17.37 -12.50 18.71
C ALA A 328 18.88 -12.65 19.03
N LYS A 329 19.34 -12.11 20.17
CA LYS A 329 20.74 -12.09 20.58
C LYS A 329 21.08 -13.11 21.67
N CYS A 330 20.10 -13.84 22.21
CA CYS A 330 20.34 -14.82 23.25
C CYS A 330 20.98 -16.10 22.66
N PRO A 331 22.25 -16.44 23.02
CA PRO A 331 22.93 -17.59 22.46
C PRO A 331 22.34 -18.92 22.92
N LYS A 332 21.68 -18.94 24.08
CA LYS A 332 21.03 -20.12 24.65
C LYS A 332 19.53 -20.20 24.39
N LYS A 333 18.97 -19.23 23.64
CA LYS A 333 17.52 -19.13 23.39
C LYS A 333 16.67 -19.20 24.68
N ALA A 334 17.22 -18.68 25.76
CA ALA A 334 16.59 -18.68 27.08
C ALA A 334 15.51 -17.61 27.27
N ILE A 335 15.12 -16.87 26.21
CA ILE A 335 14.19 -15.75 26.31
C ILE A 335 13.01 -16.00 25.38
N GLU A 336 11.82 -15.96 25.94
CA GLU A 336 10.55 -16.11 25.21
C GLU A 336 9.72 -14.84 25.31
N MET A 337 8.74 -14.69 24.41
CA MET A 337 7.80 -13.57 24.40
C MET A 337 6.42 -14.05 24.86
N VAL A 338 5.98 -13.54 26.00
CA VAL A 338 4.71 -13.90 26.64
C VAL A 338 3.71 -12.75 26.67
#